data_c6b224982a38b26865e1d0cfc339fb38
#
_entry.id   c6b224982a38b26865e1d0cfc339fb38
#
_cell.length_a   1.000
_cell.length_b   1.000
_cell.length_c   1.000
_cell.angle_alpha   90.00
_cell.angle_beta   90.00
_cell.angle_gamma   90.00
#
_symmetry.space_group_name_H-M   'P 1'
#
loop_
_entity.id
_entity.type
_entity.pdbx_description
1 polymer ?
#
loop_
_entity_poly.entity_id
_entity_poly.type
_entity_poly.pdbx_seq_one_letter_code
_entity_poly.pdbx_strand_id
1 'polypeptide(L)'
;SPRELESRLIAVHKLHRDGHAILHQPGQLAAYIVVSLPECSMSVDEYRSCLQRAVVKTCEEVQVVASIQPSDPTAVFGRHGVVAEIGIHVDNGVTSFGIFLNVSPRLDEAREIGRGMLGQKVSSLNAERVRPTQMPQVRSALIQHLCEELGYPDYHLHTGHPFLKRTRTLIHDKFANPQSA
;
A
#
# COMPACT_ATOMS: atom_id res chain seq x y z
N SER A 1 -13.85 2.25 -21.20
CA SER A 1 -14.17 3.69 -21.28
C SER A 1 -14.80 4.17 -19.96
N PRO A 2 -14.78 5.48 -19.60
CA PRO A 2 -15.45 5.99 -18.41
C PRO A 2 -16.91 5.55 -18.26
N ARG A 3 -17.68 5.55 -19.36
CA ARG A 3 -19.08 5.10 -19.38
C ARG A 3 -19.25 3.61 -19.03
N GLU A 4 -18.29 2.80 -19.38
CA GLU A 4 -18.28 1.36 -19.08
C GLU A 4 -18.02 1.11 -17.59
N LEU A 5 -17.18 1.91 -16.97
CA LEU A 5 -16.92 1.86 -15.52
C LEU A 5 -18.13 2.34 -14.72
N GLU A 6 -18.77 3.43 -15.16
CA GLU A 6 -20.01 3.93 -14.56
C GLU A 6 -21.15 2.90 -14.64
N SER A 7 -21.27 2.17 -15.76
CA SER A 7 -22.29 1.11 -15.88
C SER A 7 -22.06 -0.06 -14.91
N ARG A 8 -20.85 -0.22 -14.41
CA ARG A 8 -20.47 -1.23 -13.39
C ARG A 8 -20.49 -0.66 -11.96
N LEU A 9 -20.99 0.55 -11.75
CA LEU A 9 -20.99 1.26 -10.46
C LEU A 9 -19.57 1.50 -9.89
N ILE A 10 -18.56 1.62 -10.76
CA ILE A 10 -17.20 1.93 -10.37
C ILE A 10 -16.98 3.44 -10.42
N ALA A 11 -16.80 4.05 -9.25
CA ALA A 11 -16.47 5.46 -9.16
C ALA A 11 -15.05 5.73 -9.67
N VAL A 12 -14.90 6.72 -10.58
CA VAL A 12 -13.62 7.11 -11.14
C VAL A 12 -13.15 8.41 -10.53
N HIS A 13 -12.00 8.39 -9.88
CA HIS A 13 -11.37 9.57 -9.29
C HIS A 13 -10.05 9.89 -10.00
N LYS A 14 -9.89 11.13 -10.46
CA LYS A 14 -8.60 11.62 -10.96
C LYS A 14 -7.77 12.10 -9.78
N LEU A 15 -6.58 11.55 -9.64
CA LEU A 15 -5.65 11.88 -8.56
C LEU A 15 -4.35 12.42 -9.13
N HIS A 16 -3.75 13.38 -8.43
CA HIS A 16 -2.42 13.92 -8.76
C HIS A 16 -1.35 13.00 -8.15
N ARG A 17 -1.03 11.92 -8.84
CA ARG A 17 0.06 10.99 -8.51
C ARG A 17 0.62 10.41 -9.80
N ASP A 18 1.84 9.90 -9.75
CA ASP A 18 2.42 9.11 -10.83
C ASP A 18 1.85 7.67 -10.86
N GLY A 19 2.34 6.86 -11.80
CA GLY A 19 1.89 5.47 -12.00
C GLY A 19 0.59 5.35 -12.78
N HIS A 20 0.06 4.14 -12.82
CA HIS A 20 -1.08 3.76 -13.65
C HIS A 20 -2.43 3.90 -12.92
N ALA A 21 -3.52 3.65 -13.66
CA ALA A 21 -4.84 3.53 -13.07
C ALA A 21 -4.90 2.31 -12.13
N ILE A 22 -5.45 2.52 -10.94
CA ILE A 22 -5.55 1.49 -9.90
C ILE A 22 -7.02 1.28 -9.58
N LEU A 23 -7.43 0.02 -9.57
CA LEU A 23 -8.74 -0.38 -9.05
C LEU A 23 -8.60 -0.66 -7.54
N HIS A 24 -9.24 0.16 -6.72
CA HIS A 24 -9.36 -0.10 -5.29
C HIS A 24 -10.50 -1.08 -5.02
N GLN A 25 -10.17 -2.22 -4.41
CA GLN A 25 -11.14 -3.26 -4.10
C GLN A 25 -10.71 -4.09 -2.88
N PRO A 26 -11.64 -4.83 -2.24
CA PRO A 26 -11.29 -5.78 -1.19
C PRO A 26 -10.21 -6.75 -1.65
N GLY A 27 -9.27 -7.07 -0.75
CA GLY A 27 -8.13 -7.92 -1.05
C GLY A 27 -6.88 -7.17 -1.55
N GLN A 28 -6.97 -5.86 -1.75
CA GLN A 28 -5.80 -5.00 -1.99
C GLN A 28 -5.37 -4.33 -0.69
N LEU A 29 -4.07 -4.30 -0.42
CA LEU A 29 -3.45 -3.54 0.68
C LEU A 29 -2.97 -2.20 0.12
N ALA A 30 -3.59 -1.10 0.55
CA ALA A 30 -3.14 0.25 0.25
C ALA A 30 -2.37 0.83 1.43
N ALA A 31 -1.14 1.29 1.20
CA ALA A 31 -0.32 1.99 2.16
C ALA A 31 -0.07 3.42 1.69
N TYR A 32 -0.60 4.38 2.44
CA TYR A 32 -0.39 5.80 2.21
C TYR A 32 0.73 6.27 3.12
N ILE A 33 1.84 6.71 2.53
CA ILE A 33 3.07 7.03 3.23
C ILE A 33 3.33 8.54 3.11
N VAL A 34 3.42 9.20 4.25
CA VAL A 34 3.64 10.65 4.33
C VAL A 34 4.94 10.90 5.08
N VAL A 35 5.96 11.36 4.36
CA VAL A 35 7.28 11.69 4.89
C VAL A 35 7.79 12.98 4.27
N SER A 36 8.64 13.70 4.99
CA SER A 36 9.38 14.84 4.49
C SER A 36 10.68 14.36 3.85
N LEU A 37 10.78 14.43 2.52
CA LEU A 37 11.99 14.00 1.80
C LEU A 37 13.24 14.78 2.20
N PRO A 38 13.18 16.10 2.43
CA PRO A 38 14.31 16.86 2.95
C PRO A 38 14.81 16.38 4.32
N GLU A 39 13.89 16.05 5.24
CA GLU A 39 14.24 15.51 6.56
C GLU A 39 14.88 14.12 6.48
N CYS A 40 14.43 13.31 5.53
CA CYS A 40 15.03 12.00 5.25
C CYS A 40 16.30 12.08 4.39
N SER A 41 16.66 13.27 3.89
CA SER A 41 17.76 13.46 2.92
C SER A 41 17.64 12.55 1.69
N MET A 42 16.42 12.34 1.20
CA MET A 42 16.10 11.47 0.06
C MET A 42 15.62 12.27 -1.14
N SER A 43 16.02 11.88 -2.33
CA SER A 43 15.38 12.23 -3.58
C SER A 43 14.09 11.44 -3.80
N VAL A 44 13.25 11.88 -4.73
CA VAL A 44 12.01 11.16 -5.10
C VAL A 44 12.31 9.75 -5.63
N ASP A 45 13.40 9.59 -6.39
CA ASP A 45 13.78 8.30 -6.96
C ASP A 45 14.35 7.33 -5.92
N GLU A 46 15.11 7.82 -4.95
CA GLU A 46 15.55 7.04 -3.80
C GLU A 46 14.35 6.59 -2.96
N TYR A 47 13.42 7.49 -2.68
CA TYR A 47 12.19 7.16 -1.97
C TYR A 47 11.38 6.10 -2.70
N ARG A 48 11.17 6.24 -4.03
CA ARG A 48 10.51 5.23 -4.85
C ARG A 48 11.21 3.88 -4.75
N SER A 49 12.53 3.88 -4.82
CA SER A 49 13.34 2.67 -4.69
C SER A 49 13.20 2.01 -3.33
N CYS A 50 13.09 2.79 -2.23
CA CYS A 50 12.79 2.26 -0.90
C CYS A 50 11.42 1.55 -0.88
N LEU A 51 10.37 2.18 -1.45
CA LEU A 51 9.04 1.56 -1.52
C LEU A 51 9.06 0.25 -2.33
N GLN A 52 9.76 0.24 -3.46
CA GLN A 52 9.90 -0.97 -4.28
C GLN A 52 10.60 -2.10 -3.53
N ARG A 53 11.74 -1.81 -2.87
CA ARG A 53 12.47 -2.81 -2.09
C ARG A 53 11.64 -3.35 -0.92
N ALA A 54 10.89 -2.49 -0.23
CA ALA A 54 10.00 -2.93 0.84
C ALA A 54 8.92 -3.90 0.31
N VAL A 55 8.36 -3.65 -0.87
CA VAL A 55 7.40 -4.57 -1.50
C VAL A 55 8.07 -5.89 -1.89
N VAL A 56 9.26 -5.85 -2.50
CA VAL A 56 9.99 -7.08 -2.89
C VAL A 56 10.30 -7.92 -1.67
N LYS A 57 10.85 -7.35 -0.58
CA LYS A 57 11.10 -8.05 0.67
C LYS A 57 9.83 -8.63 1.29
N THR A 58 8.72 -7.88 1.23
CA THR A 58 7.41 -8.38 1.67
C THR A 58 6.96 -9.60 0.86
N CYS A 59 7.15 -9.57 -0.45
CA CYS A 59 6.85 -10.71 -1.32
C CYS A 59 7.73 -11.92 -0.97
N GLU A 60 9.03 -11.72 -0.76
CA GLU A 60 9.98 -12.77 -0.37
C GLU A 60 9.59 -13.43 0.95
N GLU A 61 9.23 -12.64 1.98
CA GLU A 61 8.79 -13.16 3.27
C GLU A 61 7.56 -14.05 3.15
N VAL A 62 6.63 -13.72 2.26
CA VAL A 62 5.48 -14.58 1.95
C VAL A 62 5.75 -15.56 0.81
N GLN A 63 7.00 -15.81 0.45
CA GLN A 63 7.42 -16.80 -0.55
C GLN A 63 6.88 -16.54 -1.96
N VAL A 64 6.76 -15.29 -2.36
CA VAL A 64 6.45 -14.85 -3.71
C VAL A 64 7.72 -14.29 -4.34
N VAL A 65 8.07 -14.78 -5.52
CA VAL A 65 9.18 -14.21 -6.29
C VAL A 65 8.70 -12.91 -6.94
N ALA A 66 9.34 -11.82 -6.57
CA ALA A 66 9.02 -10.49 -7.12
C ALA A 66 10.28 -9.79 -7.63
N SER A 67 10.09 -8.89 -8.60
CA SER A 67 11.18 -8.14 -9.23
C SER A 67 10.75 -6.74 -9.62
N ILE A 68 11.73 -5.86 -9.75
CA ILE A 68 11.58 -4.49 -10.25
C ILE A 68 12.10 -4.48 -11.69
N GLN A 69 11.38 -3.84 -12.60
CA GLN A 69 11.78 -3.68 -13.99
C GLN A 69 12.13 -2.21 -14.26
N PRO A 70 13.30 -1.91 -14.82
CA PRO A 70 13.68 -0.53 -15.17
C PRO A 70 12.73 0.14 -16.17
N SER A 71 12.05 -0.64 -17.00
CA SER A 71 11.07 -0.16 -17.98
C SER A 71 9.78 0.36 -17.34
N ASP A 72 9.49 -0.02 -16.10
CA ASP A 72 8.31 0.43 -15.35
C ASP A 72 8.65 0.62 -13.86
N PRO A 73 9.18 1.78 -13.49
CA PRO A 73 9.60 2.06 -12.11
C PRO A 73 8.41 2.26 -11.15
N THR A 74 7.18 2.21 -11.66
CA THR A 74 5.97 2.38 -10.83
C THR A 74 5.32 1.05 -10.46
N ALA A 75 5.91 -0.09 -10.85
CA ALA A 75 5.35 -1.40 -10.60
C ALA A 75 6.35 -2.39 -10.00
N VAL A 76 5.83 -3.38 -9.27
CA VAL A 76 6.56 -4.57 -8.84
C VAL A 76 5.89 -5.80 -9.44
N PHE A 77 6.69 -6.66 -10.04
CA PHE A 77 6.26 -7.79 -10.86
C PHE A 77 6.45 -9.12 -10.14
N GLY A 78 5.41 -9.95 -10.13
CA GLY A 78 5.50 -11.38 -9.89
C GLY A 78 5.82 -12.14 -11.19
N ARG A 79 5.68 -13.46 -11.17
CA ARG A 79 5.88 -14.32 -12.35
C ARG A 79 4.76 -14.15 -13.38
N HIS A 80 3.55 -13.88 -12.95
CA HIS A 80 2.34 -13.85 -13.79
C HIS A 80 1.84 -12.44 -14.11
N GLY A 81 2.47 -11.40 -13.54
CA GLY A 81 2.11 -10.01 -13.77
C GLY A 81 2.42 -9.08 -12.62
N VAL A 82 1.87 -7.87 -12.67
CA VAL A 82 2.07 -6.83 -11.68
C VAL A 82 1.35 -7.20 -10.38
N VAL A 83 2.10 -7.30 -9.28
CA VAL A 83 1.57 -7.60 -7.94
C VAL A 83 1.39 -6.34 -7.10
N ALA A 84 2.13 -5.28 -7.40
CA ALA A 84 1.96 -3.99 -6.73
C ALA A 84 2.21 -2.82 -7.69
N GLU A 85 1.45 -1.75 -7.46
CA GLU A 85 1.65 -0.44 -8.07
C GLU A 85 2.17 0.54 -7.02
N ILE A 86 3.07 1.41 -7.44
CA ILE A 86 3.62 2.49 -6.62
C ILE A 86 3.22 3.81 -7.25
N GLY A 87 2.41 4.58 -6.54
CA GLY A 87 1.99 5.91 -6.97
C GLY A 87 2.41 6.94 -5.95
N ILE A 88 3.19 7.93 -6.37
CA ILE A 88 3.75 8.95 -5.49
C ILE A 88 3.30 10.33 -6.00
N HIS A 89 3.04 11.21 -5.06
CA HIS A 89 2.96 12.64 -5.30
C HIS A 89 3.77 13.37 -4.24
N VAL A 90 4.48 14.42 -4.64
CA VAL A 90 5.29 15.23 -3.73
C VAL A 90 4.84 16.68 -3.86
N ASP A 91 4.46 17.27 -2.74
CA ASP A 91 4.15 18.68 -2.64
C ASP A 91 5.00 19.33 -1.52
N ASN A 92 5.72 20.39 -1.85
CA ASN A 92 6.62 21.07 -0.92
C ASN A 92 7.58 20.12 -0.17
N GLY A 93 8.07 19.07 -0.83
CA GLY A 93 8.97 18.08 -0.26
C GLY A 93 8.30 17.02 0.61
N VAL A 94 6.97 17.05 0.78
CA VAL A 94 6.20 16.06 1.53
C VAL A 94 5.53 15.08 0.57
N THR A 95 5.69 13.79 0.83
CA THR A 95 5.11 12.72 0.01
C THR A 95 3.65 12.47 0.34
N SER A 96 2.91 11.97 -0.63
CA SER A 96 1.56 11.43 -0.46
C SER A 96 1.34 10.25 -1.39
N PHE A 97 0.29 9.45 -1.10
CA PHE A 97 0.07 8.15 -1.71
C PHE A 97 1.15 7.12 -1.33
N GLY A 98 1.45 6.12 -2.16
CA GLY A 98 2.47 5.12 -1.88
C GLY A 98 2.24 3.80 -2.59
N ILE A 99 1.90 2.73 -1.86
CA ILE A 99 1.88 1.34 -2.34
C ILE A 99 0.46 0.79 -2.41
N PHE A 100 0.17 0.09 -3.49
CA PHE A 100 -1.07 -0.63 -3.73
C PHE A 100 -0.74 -2.09 -4.07
N LEU A 101 -0.69 -2.93 -3.03
CA LEU A 101 -0.26 -4.33 -3.12
C LEU A 101 -1.47 -5.25 -3.25
N ASN A 102 -1.54 -6.00 -4.32
CA ASN A 102 -2.59 -6.96 -4.59
C ASN A 102 -2.34 -8.26 -3.80
N VAL A 103 -3.00 -8.44 -2.68
CA VAL A 103 -2.90 -9.67 -1.88
C VAL A 103 -3.84 -10.75 -2.42
N SER A 104 -5.14 -10.48 -2.46
CA SER A 104 -6.18 -11.39 -2.93
C SER A 104 -7.39 -10.68 -3.55
N PRO A 105 -7.18 -9.67 -4.44
CA PRO A 105 -8.29 -8.98 -5.10
C PRO A 105 -8.98 -9.86 -6.13
N ARG A 106 -10.13 -9.43 -6.63
CA ARG A 106 -10.76 -10.03 -7.79
C ARG A 106 -9.99 -9.65 -9.06
N LEU A 107 -9.22 -10.61 -9.58
CA LEU A 107 -8.31 -10.36 -10.72
C LEU A 107 -9.04 -10.18 -12.06
N ASP A 108 -10.24 -10.71 -12.22
CA ASP A 108 -11.09 -10.51 -13.40
C ASP A 108 -11.35 -9.01 -13.63
N GLU A 109 -11.83 -8.31 -12.60
CA GLU A 109 -12.09 -6.87 -12.64
C GLU A 109 -10.80 -6.06 -12.75
N ALA A 110 -9.79 -6.41 -11.95
CA ALA A 110 -8.51 -5.71 -11.96
C ALA A 110 -7.81 -5.78 -13.33
N ARG A 111 -7.90 -6.91 -14.03
CA ARG A 111 -7.29 -7.11 -15.37
C ARG A 111 -7.96 -6.31 -16.47
N GLU A 112 -9.24 -6.02 -16.34
CA GLU A 112 -9.96 -5.21 -17.33
C GLU A 112 -9.59 -3.72 -17.24
N ILE A 113 -9.29 -3.22 -16.03
CA ILE A 113 -9.00 -1.80 -15.75
C ILE A 113 -7.50 -1.54 -15.73
N GLY A 114 -6.76 -2.40 -15.07
CA GLY A 114 -5.33 -2.28 -14.77
C GLY A 114 -4.41 -2.87 -15.84
N ARG A 115 -4.73 -2.73 -17.11
CA ARG A 115 -3.72 -2.94 -18.14
C ARG A 115 -2.76 -1.77 -18.09
N GLY A 116 -1.58 -1.97 -17.50
CA GLY A 116 -0.52 -0.99 -17.50
C GLY A 116 -0.25 -0.46 -18.92
N MET A 117 0.38 0.68 -19.06
CA MET A 117 0.71 1.29 -20.37
C MET A 117 1.40 0.34 -21.35
N LEU A 118 2.01 -0.74 -20.85
CA LEU A 118 2.73 -1.76 -21.61
C LEU A 118 1.92 -3.04 -21.86
N GLY A 119 0.62 -3.06 -21.59
CA GLY A 119 -0.23 -4.26 -21.76
C GLY A 119 0.06 -5.38 -20.74
N GLN A 120 0.71 -5.05 -19.63
CA GLN A 120 1.08 -6.00 -18.60
C GLN A 120 -0.15 -6.56 -17.87
N LYS A 121 -0.06 -7.83 -17.50
CA LYS A 121 -1.15 -8.49 -16.76
C LYS A 121 -1.07 -8.09 -15.28
N VAL A 122 -2.23 -7.86 -14.65
CA VAL A 122 -2.33 -7.73 -13.20
C VAL A 122 -2.33 -9.12 -12.57
N SER A 123 -1.56 -9.29 -11.50
CA SER A 123 -1.48 -10.46 -10.66
C SER A 123 -1.73 -10.12 -9.17
N SER A 124 -1.61 -11.10 -8.29
CA SER A 124 -1.71 -10.91 -6.85
C SER A 124 -0.84 -11.91 -6.12
N LEU A 125 -0.51 -11.65 -4.84
CA LEU A 125 0.28 -12.58 -4.05
C LEU A 125 -0.34 -13.99 -4.02
N ASN A 126 -1.65 -14.08 -3.90
CA ASN A 126 -2.33 -15.37 -3.88
C ASN A 126 -2.39 -16.06 -5.26
N ALA A 127 -2.31 -15.32 -6.37
CA ALA A 127 -2.19 -15.91 -7.71
C ALA A 127 -0.77 -16.40 -8.02
N GLU A 128 0.24 -15.87 -7.32
CA GLU A 128 1.64 -16.26 -7.45
C GLU A 128 2.03 -17.47 -6.58
N ARG A 129 1.13 -17.94 -5.72
CA ARG A 129 1.39 -18.99 -4.72
C ARG A 129 0.41 -20.15 -4.80
N VAL A 130 0.88 -21.33 -4.37
CA VAL A 130 0.04 -22.52 -4.18
C VAL A 130 -0.81 -22.39 -2.91
N ARG A 131 -0.25 -21.81 -1.83
CA ARG A 131 -0.97 -21.61 -0.56
C ARG A 131 -1.29 -20.14 -0.38
N PRO A 132 -2.55 -19.76 -0.12
CA PRO A 132 -2.92 -18.37 0.12
C PRO A 132 -2.18 -17.77 1.31
N THR A 133 -1.80 -16.51 1.20
CA THR A 133 -1.30 -15.71 2.32
C THR A 133 -2.41 -14.87 2.93
N GLN A 134 -2.27 -14.53 4.20
CA GLN A 134 -3.26 -13.77 4.94
C GLN A 134 -2.93 -12.27 4.93
N MET A 135 -3.94 -11.43 4.75
CA MET A 135 -3.80 -9.97 4.74
C MET A 135 -3.07 -9.41 5.98
N PRO A 136 -3.34 -9.87 7.23
CA PRO A 136 -2.61 -9.39 8.40
C PRO A 136 -1.09 -9.68 8.34
N GLN A 137 -0.70 -10.85 7.85
CA GLN A 137 0.71 -11.22 7.67
C GLN A 137 1.40 -10.28 6.68
N VAL A 138 0.80 -10.08 5.49
CA VAL A 138 1.34 -9.18 4.47
C VAL A 138 1.45 -7.74 5.00
N ARG A 139 0.44 -7.28 5.74
CA ARG A 139 0.44 -5.95 6.33
C ARG A 139 1.57 -5.76 7.34
N SER A 140 1.80 -6.74 8.23
CA SER A 140 2.90 -6.67 9.20
C SER A 140 4.25 -6.65 8.51
N ALA A 141 4.48 -7.54 7.54
CA ALA A 141 5.70 -7.61 6.76
C ALA A 141 5.97 -6.29 6.01
N LEU A 142 4.94 -5.75 5.33
CA LEU A 142 5.08 -4.49 4.59
C LEU A 142 5.44 -3.31 5.51
N ILE A 143 4.81 -3.21 6.68
CA ILE A 143 5.11 -2.15 7.65
C ILE A 143 6.56 -2.27 8.13
N GLN A 144 7.01 -3.48 8.50
CA GLN A 144 8.36 -3.72 8.96
C GLN A 144 9.38 -3.31 7.88
N HIS A 145 9.25 -3.83 6.67
CA HIS A 145 10.18 -3.54 5.58
C HIS A 145 10.14 -2.08 5.13
N LEU A 146 8.98 -1.42 5.17
CA LEU A 146 8.90 0.02 4.94
C LEU A 146 9.68 0.82 5.97
N CYS A 147 9.53 0.49 7.25
CA CYS A 147 10.26 1.18 8.32
C CYS A 147 11.76 0.96 8.20
N GLU A 148 12.20 -0.26 7.88
CA GLU A 148 13.61 -0.58 7.63
C GLU A 148 14.18 0.21 6.45
N GLU A 149 13.48 0.21 5.30
CA GLU A 149 13.95 0.89 4.07
C GLU A 149 13.94 2.41 4.17
N LEU A 150 13.03 2.97 4.97
CA LEU A 150 12.95 4.41 5.21
C LEU A 150 13.81 4.88 6.39
N GLY A 151 14.51 3.96 7.10
CA GLY A 151 15.39 4.31 8.21
C GLY A 151 14.67 4.62 9.52
N TYR A 152 13.47 4.08 9.72
CA TYR A 152 12.69 4.22 10.96
C TYR A 152 12.57 2.88 11.71
N PRO A 153 13.64 2.38 12.37
CA PRO A 153 13.62 1.08 13.04
C PRO A 153 12.66 1.03 14.22
N ASP A 154 12.43 2.17 14.87
CA ASP A 154 11.50 2.30 15.99
C ASP A 154 10.18 2.89 15.52
N TYR A 155 9.13 2.07 15.48
CA TYR A 155 7.80 2.51 15.08
C TYR A 155 6.71 2.00 16.02
N HIS A 156 5.63 2.75 16.15
CA HIS A 156 4.47 2.37 16.92
C HIS A 156 3.29 2.05 16.01
N LEU A 157 2.78 0.81 16.11
CA LEU A 157 1.54 0.44 15.44
C LEU A 157 0.34 0.96 16.23
N HIS A 158 -0.39 1.88 15.61
CA HIS A 158 -1.66 2.34 16.12
C HIS A 158 -2.80 1.65 15.38
N THR A 159 -3.51 0.74 16.08
CA THR A 159 -4.68 0.05 15.53
C THR A 159 -5.96 0.70 16.02
N GLY A 160 -6.71 1.31 15.11
CA GLY A 160 -8.01 1.93 15.40
C GLY A 160 -8.12 3.37 14.92
N HIS A 161 -9.34 3.90 14.98
CA HIS A 161 -9.59 5.28 14.56
C HIS A 161 -9.11 6.25 15.65
N PRO A 162 -8.39 7.35 15.29
CA PRO A 162 -7.87 8.31 16.28
C PRO A 162 -8.91 8.86 17.26
N PHE A 163 -10.16 8.99 16.82
CA PHE A 163 -11.27 9.45 17.66
C PHE A 163 -11.75 8.42 18.71
N LEU A 164 -11.55 7.11 18.47
CA LEU A 164 -11.93 6.07 19.44
C LEU A 164 -11.03 6.07 20.69
N LYS A 165 -9.78 6.51 20.55
CA LYS A 165 -8.84 6.60 21.68
C LYS A 165 -9.25 7.65 22.70
N ARG A 166 -9.80 8.79 22.26
CA ARG A 166 -10.30 9.87 23.14
C ARG A 166 -11.51 9.42 23.98
N THR A 167 -12.38 8.60 23.41
CA THR A 167 -13.55 8.07 24.10
C THR A 167 -13.16 7.09 25.22
N ARG A 168 -12.14 6.24 25.01
CA ARG A 168 -11.64 5.30 26.03
C ARG A 168 -10.96 6.01 27.20
N THR A 169 -10.19 7.06 26.95
CA THR A 169 -9.52 7.84 28.01
C THR A 169 -10.56 8.53 28.90
N LEU A 170 -11.62 9.12 28.31
CA LEU A 170 -12.68 9.78 29.06
C LEU A 170 -13.52 8.81 29.92
N ILE A 171 -13.68 7.56 29.50
CA ILE A 171 -14.39 6.54 30.26
C ILE A 171 -13.52 6.05 31.45
N HIS A 172 -12.20 5.93 31.26
CA HIS A 172 -11.31 5.47 32.32
C HIS A 172 -11.16 6.51 33.45
N ASP A 173 -11.08 7.80 33.14
CA ASP A 173 -10.97 8.88 34.12
C ASP A 173 -12.26 9.08 34.93
N LYS A 174 -13.44 8.74 34.33
CA LYS A 174 -14.72 8.84 35.06
C LYS A 174 -14.96 7.73 36.09
N PHE A 175 -14.28 6.60 35.99
CA PHE A 175 -14.41 5.48 36.93
C PHE A 175 -13.23 5.32 37.88
N ALA A 176 -12.22 6.18 37.80
CA ALA A 176 -11.02 6.08 38.64
C ALA A 176 -11.07 6.84 39.94
N ASN A 177 -12.21 7.48 40.34
CA ASN A 177 -12.26 8.18 41.63
C ASN A 177 -13.66 8.14 42.29
N PRO A 178 -13.98 7.05 43.00
CA PRO A 178 -14.96 7.12 44.08
C PRO A 178 -14.30 6.84 45.44
N GLN A 179 -13.46 7.73 45.94
CA GLN A 179 -13.14 7.76 47.37
C GLN A 179 -12.27 8.98 47.73
N SER A 180 -12.92 10.05 48.09
CA SER A 180 -12.45 10.96 49.15
C SER A 180 -13.57 11.94 49.45
N ALA A 181 -14.41 11.55 50.37
CA ALA A 181 -15.12 12.44 51.29
C ALA A 181 -15.19 11.73 52.63
#